data_b29045141f2b4c13f10ecc1cd4cc3938
#
_entry.id   b29045141f2b4c13f10ecc1cd4cc3938
#
_cell.length_a   1.000
_cell.length_b   1.000
_cell.length_c   1.000
_cell.angle_alpha   90.00
_cell.angle_beta   90.00
_cell.angle_gamma   90.00
#
_symmetry.space_group_name_H-M   'P 1'
#
loop_
_entity.id
_entity.type
_entity.pdbx_description
1 polymer ?
#
loop_
_entity_poly.entity_id
_entity_poly.type
_entity_poly.pdbx_seq_one_letter_code
_entity_poly.pdbx_strand_id
1 'polypeptide(L)'
;MKGLMLHSVGCPQPRASAFVRSWDSPAHGGSCVHGFIDGEDGTVYQTLPWNHRGWHCGSGNRGSGNNTHIGVEMCESACIRYTAGSNFTCLDVDAARAVAERTYRAAVGLFAMLCGKYGLDPLEDGVVISHREGCARGIASNHGDPEHLWGQLGMGYTMDGFRREVRAAMEGAASGVDGCMRIMGKAVATAGQMAAYVRARNPGVVPG
;
A
#
# COMPACT_ATOMS: atom_id res chain seq x y z
N MET A 1 8.93 2.59 -14.59
CA MET A 1 8.18 1.87 -13.57
C MET A 1 7.90 0.47 -14.08
N LYS A 2 8.10 -0.58 -13.24
CA LYS A 2 7.86 -1.97 -13.65
C LYS A 2 6.68 -2.59 -12.89
N GLY A 3 6.30 -2.03 -11.74
CA GLY A 3 5.21 -2.60 -10.95
C GLY A 3 4.91 -1.88 -9.66
N LEU A 4 4.15 -2.56 -8.82
CA LEU A 4 3.64 -2.10 -7.53
C LEU A 4 4.01 -3.10 -6.45
N MET A 5 4.40 -2.63 -5.27
CA MET A 5 4.76 -3.48 -4.13
C MET A 5 3.84 -3.16 -2.95
N LEU A 6 3.13 -4.17 -2.48
CA LEU A 6 2.23 -4.07 -1.33
C LEU A 6 2.99 -4.41 -0.05
N HIS A 7 2.80 -3.56 0.96
CA HIS A 7 3.36 -3.71 2.29
C HIS A 7 2.27 -3.66 3.37
N SER A 8 2.64 -4.02 4.58
CA SER A 8 1.94 -3.61 5.79
C SER A 8 2.95 -3.07 6.80
N VAL A 9 2.53 -2.08 7.58
CA VAL A 9 3.44 -1.22 8.37
C VAL A 9 4.24 -1.95 9.47
N GLY A 10 3.91 -3.19 9.79
CA GLY A 10 4.62 -4.00 10.79
C GLY A 10 4.56 -3.43 12.22
N CYS A 11 3.55 -2.62 12.52
CA CYS A 11 3.34 -2.06 13.86
C CYS A 11 1.86 -1.78 14.11
N PRO A 12 1.39 -1.77 15.38
CA PRO A 12 -0.01 -1.62 15.75
C PRO A 12 -0.49 -0.16 15.63
N GLN A 13 -0.43 0.40 14.42
CA GLN A 13 -0.85 1.77 14.14
C GLN A 13 -1.87 1.82 13.00
N PRO A 14 -3.17 2.03 13.30
CA PRO A 14 -4.21 2.08 12.27
C PRO A 14 -4.26 3.41 11.50
N ARG A 15 -3.66 4.48 12.02
CA ARG A 15 -3.77 5.81 11.42
C ARG A 15 -2.63 6.15 10.49
N ALA A 16 -2.91 6.28 9.20
CA ALA A 16 -1.95 6.72 8.19
C ALA A 16 -1.38 8.12 8.52
N SER A 17 -2.21 9.01 9.09
CA SER A 17 -1.78 10.35 9.49
C SER A 17 -0.64 10.36 10.53
N ALA A 18 -0.50 9.30 11.34
CA ALA A 18 0.62 9.16 12.27
C ALA A 18 1.94 8.96 11.52
N PHE A 19 1.93 8.11 10.47
CA PHE A 19 3.09 7.89 9.62
C PHE A 19 3.44 9.12 8.80
N VAL A 20 2.45 9.78 8.19
CA VAL A 20 2.67 11.03 7.43
C VAL A 20 3.41 12.06 8.29
N ARG A 21 3.04 12.20 9.56
CA ARG A 21 3.72 13.13 10.48
C ARG A 21 5.11 12.67 10.91
N SER A 22 5.27 11.39 11.24
CA SER A 22 6.53 10.87 11.76
C SER A 22 7.60 10.69 10.68
N TRP A 23 7.19 10.35 9.45
CA TRP A 23 8.12 10.16 8.34
C TRP A 23 8.49 11.47 7.65
N ASP A 24 7.72 12.53 7.83
CA ASP A 24 8.07 13.91 7.43
C ASP A 24 9.00 14.57 8.47
N SER A 25 10.03 13.83 8.90
CA SER A 25 10.98 14.26 9.92
C SER A 25 12.40 13.82 9.58
N PRO A 26 13.42 14.69 9.73
CA PRO A 26 14.81 14.30 9.57
C PRO A 26 15.25 13.14 10.47
N ALA A 27 14.60 12.95 11.62
CA ALA A 27 14.88 11.87 12.56
C ALA A 27 14.43 10.50 12.05
N HIS A 28 13.57 10.42 11.03
CA HIS A 28 13.05 9.16 10.49
C HIS A 28 14.10 8.35 9.70
N GLY A 29 15.24 8.89 9.34
CA GLY A 29 16.31 8.15 8.67
C GLY A 29 16.14 7.97 7.16
N GLY A 30 15.17 8.65 6.54
CA GLY A 30 15.07 8.78 5.08
C GLY A 30 14.26 7.71 4.36
N SER A 31 13.62 6.76 5.06
CA SER A 31 12.65 5.85 4.43
C SER A 31 11.46 6.65 3.89
N CYS A 32 10.97 6.27 2.72
CA CYS A 32 9.78 6.90 2.12
C CYS A 32 9.01 5.89 1.26
N VAL A 33 7.71 5.93 1.38
CA VAL A 33 6.75 5.13 0.61
C VAL A 33 5.86 6.06 -0.20
N HIS A 34 5.22 5.57 -1.24
CA HIS A 34 4.38 6.42 -2.08
C HIS A 34 3.01 6.71 -1.47
N GLY A 35 2.52 5.82 -0.62
CA GLY A 35 1.26 6.04 0.08
C GLY A 35 1.03 5.08 1.24
N PHE A 36 0.23 5.57 2.20
CA PHE A 36 -0.31 4.77 3.30
C PHE A 36 -1.81 4.63 3.14
N ILE A 37 -2.34 3.46 3.47
CA ILE A 37 -3.78 3.19 3.53
C ILE A 37 -4.21 3.18 4.99
N ASP A 38 -5.11 4.08 5.36
CA ASP A 38 -5.60 4.24 6.71
C ASP A 38 -6.45 3.03 7.14
N GLY A 39 -6.18 2.52 8.32
CA GLY A 39 -6.89 1.37 8.88
C GLY A 39 -8.27 1.71 9.45
N GLU A 40 -8.56 2.98 9.74
CA GLU A 40 -9.84 3.39 10.32
C GLU A 40 -10.93 3.55 9.25
N ASP A 41 -10.56 4.06 8.06
CA ASP A 41 -11.55 4.35 7.01
C ASP A 41 -11.14 3.92 5.58
N GLY A 42 -9.92 3.41 5.38
CA GLY A 42 -9.40 3.01 4.08
C GLY A 42 -8.92 4.18 3.21
N THR A 43 -8.85 5.39 3.74
CA THR A 43 -8.34 6.56 3.00
C THR A 43 -6.89 6.37 2.61
N VAL A 44 -6.56 6.68 1.36
CA VAL A 44 -5.18 6.66 0.85
C VAL A 44 -4.51 8.01 1.05
N TYR A 45 -3.42 8.02 1.80
CA TYR A 45 -2.55 9.18 1.99
C TYR A 45 -1.34 9.06 1.08
N GLN A 46 -1.35 9.79 -0.03
CA GLN A 46 -0.19 9.85 -0.92
C GLN A 46 0.90 10.74 -0.32
N THR A 47 2.10 10.20 -0.19
CA THR A 47 3.27 10.85 0.43
C THR A 47 4.36 11.21 -0.58
N LEU A 48 4.43 10.46 -1.69
CA LEU A 48 5.31 10.75 -2.82
C LEU A 48 4.53 10.77 -4.13
N PRO A 49 4.95 11.56 -5.13
CA PRO A 49 4.46 11.38 -6.49
C PRO A 49 4.70 9.95 -6.98
N TRP A 50 3.71 9.35 -7.63
CA TRP A 50 3.77 7.93 -8.03
C TRP A 50 4.95 7.59 -8.96
N ASN A 51 5.48 8.55 -9.69
CA ASN A 51 6.61 8.40 -10.61
C ASN A 51 7.97 8.71 -9.97
N HIS A 52 8.04 8.98 -8.67
CA HIS A 52 9.28 9.18 -7.96
C HIS A 52 9.84 7.85 -7.44
N ARG A 53 11.12 7.84 -7.13
CA ARG A 53 11.77 6.72 -6.47
C ARG A 53 11.46 6.75 -4.98
N GLY A 54 10.89 5.66 -4.45
CA GLY A 54 10.72 5.46 -3.01
C GLY A 54 11.95 4.85 -2.33
N TRP A 55 11.86 4.70 -0.99
CA TRP A 55 12.81 3.96 -0.18
C TRP A 55 12.02 3.11 0.83
N HIS A 56 11.38 2.02 0.34
CA HIS A 56 10.37 1.27 1.08
C HIS A 56 10.68 -0.22 1.25
N CYS A 57 11.62 -0.78 0.49
CA CYS A 57 11.83 -2.23 0.51
C CYS A 57 13.31 -2.66 0.68
N GLY A 58 14.22 -1.71 0.92
CA GLY A 58 15.65 -2.03 0.98
C GLY A 58 16.17 -2.54 -0.36
N SER A 59 17.03 -3.56 -0.31
CA SER A 59 17.61 -4.22 -1.49
C SER A 59 17.87 -5.70 -1.23
N GLY A 60 18.08 -6.46 -2.30
CA GLY A 60 18.54 -7.84 -2.30
C GLY A 60 19.73 -8.02 -3.23
N ASN A 61 20.09 -9.27 -3.49
CA ASN A 61 21.25 -9.63 -4.32
C ASN A 61 21.05 -9.37 -5.83
N ARG A 62 19.82 -9.04 -6.26
CA ARG A 62 19.47 -8.72 -7.67
C ARG A 62 19.08 -7.26 -7.86
N GLY A 63 19.27 -6.42 -6.84
CA GLY A 63 18.97 -5.00 -6.90
C GLY A 63 17.96 -4.54 -5.86
N SER A 64 17.17 -3.50 -6.20
CA SER A 64 16.19 -2.92 -5.28
C SER A 64 14.88 -2.61 -5.97
N GLY A 65 13.78 -3.08 -5.38
CA GLY A 65 12.41 -2.74 -5.76
C GLY A 65 12.13 -1.23 -5.67
N ASN A 66 12.86 -0.51 -4.83
CA ASN A 66 12.79 0.95 -4.74
C ASN A 66 13.00 1.67 -6.08
N ASN A 67 13.74 1.04 -7.00
CA ASN A 67 14.05 1.61 -8.32
C ASN A 67 12.99 1.31 -9.38
N THR A 68 12.04 0.40 -9.09
CA THR A 68 11.19 -0.19 -10.11
C THR A 68 9.72 -0.27 -9.72
N HIS A 69 9.39 -0.27 -8.42
CA HIS A 69 8.03 -0.47 -7.92
C HIS A 69 7.56 0.73 -7.09
N ILE A 70 6.28 1.05 -7.22
CA ILE A 70 5.58 1.93 -6.29
C ILE A 70 5.31 1.12 -5.01
N GLY A 71 5.74 1.59 -3.85
CA GLY A 71 5.44 0.97 -2.57
C GLY A 71 4.21 1.59 -1.91
N VAL A 72 3.33 0.76 -1.39
CA VAL A 72 2.12 1.19 -0.65
C VAL A 72 2.01 0.38 0.64
N GLU A 73 1.84 1.07 1.76
CA GLU A 73 1.73 0.52 3.11
C GLU A 73 0.28 0.45 3.57
N MET A 74 -0.17 -0.72 3.99
CA MET A 74 -1.42 -0.90 4.72
C MET A 74 -1.18 -0.69 6.21
N CYS A 75 -1.94 0.22 6.85
CA CYS A 75 -1.93 0.39 8.30
C CYS A 75 -2.55 -0.83 8.99
N GLU A 76 -2.10 -1.11 10.21
CA GLU A 76 -2.49 -2.30 10.97
C GLU A 76 -3.26 -1.94 12.24
N SER A 77 -4.06 -2.89 12.73
CA SER A 77 -4.89 -2.69 13.91
C SER A 77 -4.09 -2.43 15.18
N ALA A 78 -4.60 -1.51 16.01
CA ALA A 78 -4.08 -1.27 17.36
C ALA A 78 -4.22 -2.47 18.31
N CYS A 79 -5.02 -3.49 17.94
CA CYS A 79 -5.19 -4.73 18.73
C CYS A 79 -4.03 -5.72 18.58
N ILE A 80 -3.13 -5.51 17.60
CA ILE A 80 -1.95 -6.35 17.37
C ILE A 80 -0.83 -6.00 18.37
N ARG A 81 -0.10 -7.02 18.81
CA ARG A 81 1.10 -6.88 19.63
C ARG A 81 2.21 -7.75 19.07
N TYR A 82 3.15 -7.14 18.35
CA TYR A 82 4.31 -7.82 17.81
C TYR A 82 5.19 -8.36 18.96
N THR A 83 5.71 -9.58 18.79
CA THR A 83 6.52 -10.29 19.80
C THR A 83 7.96 -10.46 19.31
N ALA A 84 8.17 -11.21 18.22
CA ALA A 84 9.50 -11.44 17.64
C ALA A 84 9.39 -11.50 16.11
N GLY A 85 10.15 -10.67 15.41
CA GLY A 85 10.10 -10.57 13.96
C GLY A 85 8.70 -10.21 13.46
N SER A 86 8.14 -11.03 12.57
CA SER A 86 6.78 -10.86 12.05
C SER A 86 5.68 -11.53 12.89
N ASN A 87 6.02 -12.15 14.04
CA ASN A 87 5.04 -12.81 14.89
C ASN A 87 4.33 -11.81 15.81
N PHE A 88 3.04 -12.01 16.03
CA PHE A 88 2.26 -11.18 16.94
C PHE A 88 1.19 -11.97 17.68
N THR A 89 0.73 -11.41 18.79
CA THR A 89 -0.53 -11.77 19.44
C THR A 89 -1.58 -10.70 19.12
N CYS A 90 -2.86 -11.07 19.19
CA CYS A 90 -3.96 -10.14 18.91
C CYS A 90 -4.95 -10.13 20.06
N LEU A 91 -5.25 -8.96 20.59
CA LEU A 91 -6.19 -8.76 21.70
C LEU A 91 -7.65 -8.89 21.27
N ASP A 92 -7.95 -8.50 20.03
CA ASP A 92 -9.27 -8.56 19.42
C ASP A 92 -9.08 -8.91 17.93
N VAL A 93 -9.26 -10.20 17.63
CA VAL A 93 -9.02 -10.74 16.29
C VAL A 93 -10.04 -10.21 15.29
N ASP A 94 -11.30 -10.03 15.68
CA ASP A 94 -12.34 -9.57 14.78
C ASP A 94 -12.15 -8.09 14.44
N ALA A 95 -11.78 -7.26 15.41
CA ALA A 95 -11.40 -5.88 15.15
C ALA A 95 -10.15 -5.79 14.25
N ALA A 96 -9.15 -6.66 14.47
CA ALA A 96 -7.96 -6.68 13.63
C ALA A 96 -8.26 -7.15 12.20
N ARG A 97 -9.11 -8.16 12.02
CA ARG A 97 -9.60 -8.59 10.71
C ARG A 97 -10.35 -7.50 9.96
N ALA A 98 -11.23 -6.76 10.66
CA ALA A 98 -11.99 -5.67 10.06
C ALA A 98 -11.06 -4.54 9.53
N VAL A 99 -9.98 -4.23 10.25
CA VAL A 99 -8.95 -3.28 9.78
C VAL A 99 -8.21 -3.85 8.57
N ALA A 100 -7.72 -5.08 8.64
CA ALA A 100 -6.97 -5.70 7.57
C ALA A 100 -7.83 -5.88 6.29
N GLU A 101 -9.11 -6.24 6.41
CA GLU A 101 -10.04 -6.29 5.29
C GLU A 101 -10.24 -4.92 4.64
N ARG A 102 -10.41 -3.87 5.44
CA ARG A 102 -10.61 -2.51 4.94
C ARG A 102 -9.40 -2.02 4.16
N THR A 103 -8.20 -2.20 4.70
CA THR A 103 -6.96 -1.79 4.02
C THR A 103 -6.68 -2.64 2.79
N TYR A 104 -6.99 -3.94 2.82
CA TYR A 104 -6.92 -4.82 1.65
C TYR A 104 -7.83 -4.34 0.51
N ARG A 105 -9.12 -4.06 0.79
CA ARG A 105 -10.06 -3.58 -0.23
C ARG A 105 -9.65 -2.24 -0.82
N ALA A 106 -9.17 -1.32 0.02
CA ALA A 106 -8.64 -0.05 -0.44
C ALA A 106 -7.37 -0.23 -1.30
N ALA A 107 -6.49 -1.16 -0.93
CA ALA A 107 -5.31 -1.51 -1.73
C ALA A 107 -5.70 -2.08 -3.11
N VAL A 108 -6.70 -2.96 -3.19
CA VAL A 108 -7.22 -3.48 -4.47
C VAL A 108 -7.64 -2.33 -5.38
N GLY A 109 -8.45 -1.38 -4.88
CA GLY A 109 -8.90 -0.21 -5.65
C GLY A 109 -7.75 0.69 -6.10
N LEU A 110 -6.80 0.97 -5.20
CA LEU A 110 -5.63 1.78 -5.51
C LEU A 110 -4.73 1.13 -6.56
N PHE A 111 -4.47 -0.18 -6.42
CA PHE A 111 -3.63 -0.92 -7.37
C PHE A 111 -4.30 -1.03 -8.74
N ALA A 112 -5.61 -1.22 -8.80
CA ALA A 112 -6.37 -1.20 -10.05
C ALA A 112 -6.23 0.15 -10.77
N MET A 113 -6.38 1.26 -10.05
CA MET A 113 -6.18 2.61 -10.57
C MET A 113 -4.76 2.83 -11.07
N LEU A 114 -3.75 2.41 -10.32
CA LEU A 114 -2.34 2.57 -10.70
C LEU A 114 -1.96 1.67 -11.89
N CYS A 115 -2.45 0.43 -11.92
CA CYS A 115 -2.26 -0.46 -13.07
C CYS A 115 -2.86 0.14 -14.34
N GLY A 116 -4.08 0.65 -14.27
CA GLY A 116 -4.73 1.34 -15.39
C GLY A 116 -3.96 2.59 -15.84
N LYS A 117 -3.51 3.41 -14.88
CA LYS A 117 -2.74 4.63 -15.16
C LYS A 117 -1.41 4.36 -15.87
N TYR A 118 -0.73 3.27 -15.53
CA TYR A 118 0.61 2.96 -16.05
C TYR A 118 0.63 1.84 -17.09
N GLY A 119 -0.54 1.34 -17.51
CA GLY A 119 -0.65 0.26 -18.49
C GLY A 119 -0.04 -1.06 -18.01
N LEU A 120 -0.16 -1.37 -16.72
CA LEU A 120 0.39 -2.55 -16.09
C LEU A 120 -0.65 -3.67 -16.05
N ASP A 121 -0.24 -4.91 -16.35
CA ASP A 121 -1.07 -6.08 -16.11
C ASP A 121 -0.80 -6.63 -14.70
N PRO A 122 -1.78 -6.59 -13.77
CA PRO A 122 -1.56 -7.09 -12.41
C PRO A 122 -1.30 -8.60 -12.34
N LEU A 123 -1.63 -9.35 -13.38
CA LEU A 123 -1.40 -10.80 -13.46
C LEU A 123 -0.03 -11.15 -14.07
N GLU A 124 0.65 -10.19 -14.69
CA GLU A 124 2.00 -10.40 -15.21
C GLU A 124 2.98 -10.62 -14.06
N ASP A 125 3.89 -11.60 -14.23
CA ASP A 125 4.87 -11.96 -13.21
C ASP A 125 5.76 -10.77 -12.83
N GLY A 126 5.86 -10.50 -11.53
CA GLY A 126 6.68 -9.41 -11.00
C GLY A 126 6.07 -8.02 -11.09
N VAL A 127 4.86 -7.85 -11.62
CA VAL A 127 4.19 -6.53 -11.72
C VAL A 127 3.54 -6.14 -10.40
N VAL A 128 2.66 -6.95 -9.85
CA VAL A 128 2.08 -6.72 -8.52
C VAL A 128 2.64 -7.76 -7.57
N ILE A 129 3.46 -7.31 -6.63
CA ILE A 129 4.17 -8.17 -5.68
C ILE A 129 3.99 -7.67 -4.25
N SER A 130 4.24 -8.56 -3.28
CA SER A 130 4.41 -8.20 -1.87
C SER A 130 5.88 -7.91 -1.55
N HIS A 131 6.16 -7.36 -0.37
CA HIS A 131 7.54 -7.26 0.13
C HIS A 131 8.19 -8.65 0.23
N ARG A 132 7.46 -9.63 0.76
CA ARG A 132 7.91 -11.02 0.86
C ARG A 132 8.28 -11.60 -0.51
N GLU A 133 7.45 -11.40 -1.53
CA GLU A 133 7.76 -11.82 -2.90
C GLU A 133 8.94 -11.06 -3.49
N GLY A 134 9.08 -9.77 -3.17
CA GLY A 134 10.25 -8.95 -3.54
C GLY A 134 11.55 -9.50 -2.94
N CYS A 135 11.52 -9.95 -1.68
CA CYS A 135 12.65 -10.64 -1.06
C CYS A 135 13.00 -11.95 -1.78
N ALA A 136 12.01 -12.79 -2.06
CA ALA A 136 12.21 -14.04 -2.80
C ALA A 136 12.77 -13.82 -4.21
N ARG A 137 12.46 -12.68 -4.83
CA ARG A 137 13.00 -12.24 -6.12
C ARG A 137 14.40 -11.61 -6.04
N GLY A 138 14.91 -11.39 -4.83
CA GLY A 138 16.22 -10.77 -4.59
C GLY A 138 16.26 -9.26 -4.82
N ILE A 139 15.11 -8.56 -4.73
CA ILE A 139 15.00 -7.11 -4.93
C ILE A 139 14.50 -6.36 -3.68
N ALA A 140 14.32 -7.04 -2.57
CA ALA A 140 13.93 -6.45 -1.29
C ALA A 140 14.65 -7.12 -0.12
N SER A 141 14.64 -6.47 1.04
CA SER A 141 15.09 -7.04 2.31
C SER A 141 14.15 -8.15 2.79
N ASN A 142 14.60 -8.93 3.76
CA ASN A 142 13.82 -10.06 4.28
C ASN A 142 12.71 -9.59 5.23
N HIS A 143 11.51 -9.43 4.69
CA HIS A 143 10.29 -9.14 5.44
C HIS A 143 9.15 -10.06 4.99
N GLY A 144 8.18 -10.29 5.88
CA GLY A 144 7.07 -11.23 5.64
C GLY A 144 5.76 -10.58 5.20
N ASP A 145 5.76 -9.27 5.04
CA ASP A 145 4.56 -8.46 4.79
C ASP A 145 4.09 -8.49 3.34
N PRO A 146 2.78 -8.36 3.12
CA PRO A 146 1.71 -8.38 4.13
C PRO A 146 1.19 -9.78 4.49
N GLU A 147 1.72 -10.85 3.90
CA GLU A 147 1.19 -12.21 4.06
C GLU A 147 1.27 -12.71 5.51
N HIS A 148 2.25 -12.26 6.31
CA HIS A 148 2.34 -12.60 7.73
C HIS A 148 1.11 -12.10 8.51
N LEU A 149 0.60 -10.91 8.18
CA LEU A 149 -0.59 -10.31 8.79
C LEU A 149 -1.83 -11.16 8.47
N TRP A 150 -2.06 -11.42 7.21
CA TRP A 150 -3.24 -12.17 6.75
C TRP A 150 -3.24 -13.60 7.27
N GLY A 151 -2.07 -14.27 7.24
CA GLY A 151 -1.92 -15.65 7.69
C GLY A 151 -2.20 -15.80 9.18
N GLN A 152 -1.62 -14.94 10.02
CA GLN A 152 -1.81 -15.01 11.48
C GLN A 152 -3.23 -14.59 11.91
N LEU A 153 -3.89 -13.71 11.17
CA LEU A 153 -5.30 -13.40 11.38
C LEU A 153 -6.27 -14.46 10.80
N GLY A 154 -5.77 -15.46 10.08
CA GLY A 154 -6.60 -16.51 9.49
C GLY A 154 -7.57 -16.02 8.43
N MET A 155 -7.17 -15.01 7.63
CA MET A 155 -8.07 -14.36 6.64
C MET A 155 -8.14 -15.11 5.31
N GLY A 156 -7.22 -16.03 5.03
CA GLY A 156 -7.17 -16.77 3.77
C GLY A 156 -6.76 -15.92 2.54
N TYR A 157 -6.35 -14.66 2.74
CA TYR A 157 -5.87 -13.82 1.66
C TYR A 157 -4.50 -14.28 1.16
N THR A 158 -4.30 -14.16 -0.15
CA THR A 158 -3.05 -14.50 -0.84
C THR A 158 -2.73 -13.43 -1.87
N MET A 159 -1.46 -13.30 -2.27
CA MET A 159 -1.09 -12.39 -3.34
C MET A 159 -1.70 -12.76 -4.69
N ASP A 160 -1.90 -14.06 -4.96
CA ASP A 160 -2.63 -14.49 -6.17
C ASP A 160 -4.10 -14.06 -6.14
N GLY A 161 -4.76 -14.16 -4.98
CA GLY A 161 -6.11 -13.62 -4.78
C GLY A 161 -6.14 -12.11 -5.00
N PHE A 162 -5.21 -11.38 -4.38
CA PHE A 162 -5.08 -9.94 -4.50
C PHE A 162 -4.94 -9.50 -5.98
N ARG A 163 -4.03 -10.13 -6.73
CA ARG A 163 -3.81 -9.85 -8.16
C ARG A 163 -5.09 -10.05 -9.00
N ARG A 164 -5.83 -11.14 -8.74
CA ARG A 164 -7.11 -11.39 -9.43
C ARG A 164 -8.17 -10.36 -9.09
N GLU A 165 -8.27 -9.92 -7.82
CA GLU A 165 -9.20 -8.88 -7.43
C GLU A 165 -8.83 -7.51 -8.03
N VAL A 166 -7.53 -7.18 -8.11
CA VAL A 166 -7.05 -5.98 -8.82
C VAL A 166 -7.46 -6.03 -10.29
N ARG A 167 -7.28 -7.15 -10.98
CA ARG A 167 -7.71 -7.33 -12.38
C ARG A 167 -9.22 -7.16 -12.53
N ALA A 168 -10.01 -7.80 -11.68
CA ALA A 168 -11.46 -7.68 -11.71
C ALA A 168 -11.94 -6.24 -11.46
N ALA A 169 -11.28 -5.51 -10.56
CA ALA A 169 -11.57 -4.10 -10.31
C ALA A 169 -11.24 -3.21 -11.53
N MET A 170 -10.17 -3.49 -12.27
CA MET A 170 -9.84 -2.79 -13.52
C MET A 170 -10.92 -3.04 -14.60
N GLU A 171 -11.40 -4.28 -14.74
CA GLU A 171 -12.42 -4.66 -15.72
C GLU A 171 -13.79 -4.04 -15.36
N GLY A 172 -14.14 -4.03 -14.08
CA GLY A 172 -15.35 -3.36 -13.59
C GLY A 172 -15.33 -1.85 -13.81
N ALA A 173 -14.17 -1.22 -13.70
CA ALA A 173 -13.99 0.20 -14.02
C ALA A 173 -14.06 0.50 -15.53
N ALA A 174 -13.61 -0.43 -16.38
CA ALA A 174 -13.67 -0.30 -17.83
C ALA A 174 -15.09 -0.49 -18.39
N SER A 175 -15.94 -1.28 -17.71
CA SER A 175 -17.32 -1.56 -18.13
C SER A 175 -18.36 -0.54 -17.61
N GLY A 176 -17.97 0.38 -16.71
CA GLY A 176 -18.86 1.38 -16.14
C GLY A 176 -18.14 2.65 -15.77
N VAL A 177 -18.37 3.72 -16.52
CA VAL A 177 -17.89 5.09 -16.21
C VAL A 177 -18.41 5.58 -14.83
N ASP A 178 -19.40 4.88 -14.26
CA ASP A 178 -20.05 5.19 -12.97
C ASP A 178 -19.59 4.27 -11.80
N GLY A 179 -18.87 3.18 -12.05
CA GLY A 179 -18.56 2.16 -11.04
C GLY A 179 -17.42 2.52 -10.08
N CYS A 180 -16.44 3.29 -10.53
CA CYS A 180 -15.21 3.54 -9.77
C CYS A 180 -15.44 4.40 -8.51
N MET A 181 -16.47 5.25 -8.50
CA MET A 181 -16.82 6.12 -7.35
C MET A 181 -17.68 5.42 -6.29
N ARG A 182 -18.31 4.28 -6.60
CA ARG A 182 -19.19 3.55 -5.66
C ARG A 182 -18.49 2.47 -4.85
N ILE A 183 -17.36 1.92 -5.32
CA ILE A 183 -16.62 0.86 -4.60
C ILE A 183 -15.87 1.43 -3.39
N MET A 184 -15.58 2.69 -3.37
CA MET A 184 -14.76 3.34 -2.33
C MET A 184 -15.56 4.05 -1.24
N GLY A 185 -16.82 3.78 -1.03
CA GLY A 185 -17.65 4.15 0.14
C GLY A 185 -17.49 5.54 0.78
N LYS A 186 -16.53 6.35 0.38
CA LYS A 186 -16.33 7.79 0.63
C LYS A 186 -15.34 8.33 -0.37
N ALA A 187 -15.59 9.52 -0.88
CA ALA A 187 -14.83 10.20 -1.89
C ALA A 187 -13.32 10.06 -1.67
N VAL A 188 -12.63 9.46 -2.64
CA VAL A 188 -11.21 9.80 -2.87
C VAL A 188 -11.18 11.33 -2.93
N ALA A 189 -10.35 11.95 -2.09
CA ALA A 189 -10.13 13.38 -2.17
C ALA A 189 -9.89 13.72 -3.65
N THR A 190 -10.68 14.60 -4.22
CA THR A 190 -10.58 14.92 -5.65
C THR A 190 -9.13 15.27 -5.97
N ALA A 191 -8.68 15.03 -7.21
CA ALA A 191 -7.33 15.40 -7.64
C ALA A 191 -6.98 16.86 -7.25
N GLY A 192 -7.97 17.74 -7.14
CA GLY A 192 -7.83 19.11 -6.65
C GLY A 192 -7.53 19.23 -5.17
N GLN A 193 -8.10 18.37 -4.32
CA GLN A 193 -7.83 18.38 -2.87
C GLN A 193 -6.45 17.78 -2.57
N MET A 194 -6.03 16.76 -3.31
CA MET A 194 -4.67 16.20 -3.23
C MET A 194 -3.63 17.21 -3.74
N ALA A 195 -3.89 17.89 -4.85
CA ALA A 195 -3.02 18.96 -5.36
C ALA A 195 -2.91 20.17 -4.41
N ALA A 196 -3.97 20.48 -3.65
CA ALA A 196 -3.93 21.52 -2.63
C ALA A 196 -3.09 21.11 -1.41
N TYR A 197 -3.18 19.85 -0.98
CA TYR A 197 -2.38 19.31 0.13
C TYR A 197 -0.88 19.25 -0.22
N VAL A 198 -0.56 18.78 -1.42
CA VAL A 198 0.83 18.74 -1.94
C VAL A 198 1.40 20.16 -2.10
N ARG A 199 0.62 21.12 -2.62
CA ARG A 199 1.03 22.53 -2.76
C ARG A 199 1.28 23.23 -1.41
N ALA A 200 0.47 22.94 -0.41
CA ALA A 200 0.63 23.53 0.91
C ALA A 200 1.93 23.12 1.61
N ARG A 201 2.52 21.97 1.23
CA ARG A 201 3.74 21.42 1.84
C ARG A 201 4.98 21.48 0.94
N ASN A 202 4.81 21.80 -0.32
CA ASN A 202 5.91 21.97 -1.29
C ASN A 202 5.75 23.28 -2.07
N PRO A 203 5.95 24.45 -1.46
CA PRO A 203 5.65 25.75 -2.07
C PRO A 203 6.51 26.12 -3.29
N GLY A 204 7.39 25.24 -3.77
CA GLY A 204 8.25 25.45 -4.95
C GLY A 204 7.94 24.54 -6.15
N VAL A 205 6.94 23.64 -6.07
CA VAL A 205 6.62 22.72 -7.17
C VAL A 205 5.47 23.28 -7.98
N VAL A 206 5.78 23.77 -9.20
CA VAL A 206 4.78 24.15 -10.21
C VAL A 206 4.42 22.89 -11.00
N PRO A 207 3.12 22.53 -11.14
CA PRO A 207 2.72 21.42 -12.02
C PRO A 207 3.07 21.73 -13.46
N GLY A 208 3.78 20.82 -14.13
CA GLY A 208 3.95 20.82 -15.58
C GLY A 208 2.71 20.25 -16.26
#